data_3fc447da4d2184183b7ed55de220135c
#
_entry.id   3fc447da4d2184183b7ed55de220135c
#
_cell.length_a   1.000
_cell.length_b   1.000
_cell.length_c   1.000
_cell.angle_alpha   90.00
_cell.angle_beta   90.00
_cell.angle_gamma   90.00
#
_symmetry.space_group_name_H-M   'P 1'
#
loop_
_entity.id
_entity.type
_entity.pdbx_description
1 polymer ?
#
loop_
_entity_poly.entity_id
_entity_poly.type
_entity_poly.pdbx_seq_one_letter_code
_entity_poly.pdbx_strand_id
1 'polypeptide(L)'
;MKKLLSFATLWVALSLHAQQQPVDYINPLIGTSNFGATHPGAIAPRGMLSISPFNVAFDTTGVKAPLEKDSRWLSNPYVNENKFFTGLTHVNLSGVGCPELGVIIAMPTTGKLEVNHLKYGSTYQKEVAKAGYYSNFLTKYNIKTEATATTRAGITRYHFPKGEANLLINLGLGLTNEKGAMLKFVSPTEVEGMR
;
A
#
# COMPACT_ATOMS: atom_id res chain seq x y z
N MET A 1 -1.97 54.43 -18.80
CA MET A 1 -1.39 54.05 -17.50
C MET A 1 -2.31 53.16 -16.67
N LYS A 2 -3.64 53.38 -16.54
CA LYS A 2 -4.55 52.53 -15.73
C LYS A 2 -4.66 51.07 -16.19
N LYS A 3 -4.56 50.77 -17.49
CA LYS A 3 -4.64 49.39 -18.02
C LYS A 3 -3.35 48.56 -17.76
N LEU A 4 -2.19 49.19 -17.66
CA LEU A 4 -0.93 48.49 -17.32
C LEU A 4 -0.91 48.08 -15.84
N LEU A 5 -1.48 48.89 -14.94
CA LEU A 5 -1.56 48.53 -13.52
C LEU A 5 -2.45 47.32 -13.29
N SER A 6 -3.59 47.17 -14.00
CA SER A 6 -4.49 46.04 -13.90
C SER A 6 -3.85 44.74 -14.37
N PHE A 7 -2.97 44.78 -15.35
CA PHE A 7 -2.25 43.59 -15.83
C PHE A 7 -1.17 43.14 -14.83
N ALA A 8 -0.46 44.08 -14.21
CA ALA A 8 0.55 43.76 -13.19
C ALA A 8 -0.04 43.15 -11.93
N THR A 9 -1.22 43.61 -11.48
CA THR A 9 -1.92 43.02 -10.33
C THR A 9 -2.44 41.62 -10.61
N LEU A 10 -2.85 41.30 -11.84
CA LEU A 10 -3.26 39.96 -12.24
C LEU A 10 -2.09 38.96 -12.21
N TRP A 11 -0.90 39.37 -12.64
CA TRP A 11 0.31 38.51 -12.59
C TRP A 11 0.78 38.22 -11.16
N VAL A 12 0.69 39.19 -10.26
CA VAL A 12 1.02 38.99 -8.83
C VAL A 12 0.04 38.04 -8.17
N ALA A 13 -1.26 38.10 -8.48
CA ALA A 13 -2.26 37.19 -7.94
C ALA A 13 -2.04 35.74 -8.42
N LEU A 14 -1.57 35.53 -9.66
CA LEU A 14 -1.24 34.19 -10.18
C LEU A 14 0.00 33.56 -9.52
N SER A 15 0.93 34.39 -9.04
CA SER A 15 2.16 33.92 -8.37
C SER A 15 1.93 33.45 -6.93
N LEU A 16 0.83 33.83 -6.29
CA LEU A 16 0.51 33.47 -4.91
C LEU A 16 -0.03 32.04 -4.76
N HIS A 17 -0.33 31.33 -5.85
CA HIS A 17 -0.89 29.98 -5.81
C HIS A 17 0.16 28.86 -5.85
N ALA A 18 1.45 29.18 -5.89
CA ALA A 18 2.54 28.22 -6.03
C ALA A 18 3.23 27.85 -4.70
N GLN A 19 2.67 28.24 -3.56
CA GLN A 19 3.27 27.87 -2.28
C GLN A 19 2.96 26.43 -1.96
N GLN A 20 4.00 25.56 -1.91
CA GLN A 20 3.89 24.19 -1.48
C GLN A 20 3.31 24.15 -0.06
N GLN A 21 2.34 23.26 0.14
CA GLN A 21 1.79 23.02 1.47
C GLN A 21 2.78 22.23 2.34
N PRO A 22 2.82 22.43 3.66
CA PRO A 22 3.70 21.66 4.54
C PRO A 22 3.59 20.14 4.36
N VAL A 23 2.42 19.63 3.99
CA VAL A 23 2.17 18.21 3.72
C VAL A 23 2.93 17.69 2.50
N ASP A 24 3.29 18.55 1.55
CA ASP A 24 4.01 18.16 0.34
C ASP A 24 5.49 17.83 0.60
N TYR A 25 6.01 18.23 1.78
CA TYR A 25 7.37 17.89 2.22
C TYR A 25 7.45 16.54 2.95
N ILE A 26 6.32 15.90 3.23
CA ILE A 26 6.30 14.59 3.87
C ILE A 26 6.66 13.52 2.85
N ASN A 27 7.73 12.78 3.14
CA ASN A 27 8.14 11.63 2.35
C ASN A 27 7.91 10.33 3.15
N PRO A 28 6.81 9.57 2.89
CA PRO A 28 6.52 8.33 3.61
C PRO A 28 7.50 7.19 3.35
N LEU A 29 8.42 7.31 2.40
CA LEU A 29 9.46 6.31 2.14
C LEU A 29 10.65 6.44 3.09
N ILE A 30 10.73 7.51 3.90
CA ILE A 30 11.78 7.63 4.93
C ILE A 30 11.59 6.53 5.97
N GLY A 31 12.68 5.80 6.28
CA GLY A 31 12.68 4.69 7.24
C GLY A 31 12.13 3.37 6.70
N THR A 32 11.99 3.23 5.37
CA THR A 32 11.51 1.98 4.74
C THR A 32 12.63 1.12 4.14
N SER A 33 13.87 1.55 4.25
CA SER A 33 15.06 0.86 3.73
C SER A 33 15.94 0.34 4.86
N ASN A 34 16.72 -0.68 4.55
CA ASN A 34 17.67 -1.32 5.49
C ASN A 34 16.98 -1.76 6.78
N PHE A 35 17.44 -1.25 7.94
CA PHE A 35 16.85 -1.52 9.25
C PHE A 35 15.70 -0.56 9.61
N GLY A 36 15.22 0.21 8.67
CA GLY A 36 14.06 1.05 8.88
C GLY A 36 12.81 0.20 9.09
N ALA A 37 11.97 0.60 10.02
CA ALA A 37 10.79 -0.17 10.45
C ALA A 37 9.50 0.61 10.23
N THR A 38 9.42 1.36 9.12
CA THR A 38 8.23 2.10 8.70
C THR A 38 7.69 1.55 7.38
N HIS A 39 6.49 1.91 7.04
CA HIS A 39 5.87 1.56 5.76
C HIS A 39 5.25 2.78 5.09
N PRO A 40 5.21 2.82 3.73
CA PRO A 40 4.71 3.98 2.98
C PRO A 40 3.19 3.98 2.81
N GLY A 41 2.48 3.13 3.49
CA GLY A 41 1.04 2.93 3.34
C GLY A 41 0.22 4.18 3.68
N ALA A 42 -0.98 4.23 3.11
CA ALA A 42 -1.95 5.27 3.43
C ALA A 42 -2.47 5.10 4.86
N ILE A 43 -2.26 6.11 5.68
CA ILE A 43 -2.75 6.15 7.07
C ILE A 43 -3.16 7.58 7.42
N ALA A 44 -4.25 7.72 8.19
CA ALA A 44 -4.59 8.99 8.83
C ALA A 44 -3.72 9.17 10.09
N PRO A 45 -3.42 10.41 10.49
CA PRO A 45 -2.73 10.65 11.74
C PRO A 45 -3.45 9.95 12.92
N ARG A 46 -2.74 9.10 13.65
CA ARG A 46 -3.29 8.25 14.75
C ARG A 46 -4.41 7.31 14.30
N GLY A 47 -4.44 6.93 13.02
CA GLY A 47 -5.41 5.98 12.49
C GLY A 47 -5.16 4.57 13.01
N MET A 48 -6.23 3.81 13.27
CA MET A 48 -6.15 2.37 13.59
C MET A 48 -5.93 1.53 12.34
N LEU A 49 -6.42 2.02 11.19
CA LEU A 49 -6.30 1.35 9.91
C LEU A 49 -5.22 2.02 9.07
N SER A 50 -4.38 1.21 8.46
CA SER A 50 -3.41 1.63 7.45
C SER A 50 -3.46 0.67 6.27
N ILE A 51 -3.46 1.19 5.05
CA ILE A 51 -3.38 0.36 3.86
C ILE A 51 -1.98 0.44 3.30
N SER A 52 -1.23 -0.64 3.41
CA SER A 52 0.18 -0.70 3.03
C SER A 52 0.45 -1.77 1.98
N PRO A 53 1.41 -1.55 1.06
CA PRO A 53 1.92 -2.64 0.24
C PRO A 53 2.54 -3.72 1.12
N PHE A 54 2.32 -4.98 0.74
CA PHE A 54 2.97 -6.13 1.35
C PHE A 54 3.99 -6.71 0.36
N ASN A 55 5.27 -6.57 0.67
CA ASN A 55 6.36 -7.03 -0.18
C ASN A 55 7.43 -7.82 0.58
N VAL A 56 7.09 -8.31 1.78
CA VAL A 56 7.97 -9.10 2.64
C VAL A 56 7.52 -10.57 2.73
N ALA A 57 6.68 -11.03 1.81
CA ALA A 57 6.35 -12.45 1.69
C ALA A 57 7.60 -13.21 1.24
N PHE A 58 8.13 -14.03 2.13
CA PHE A 58 9.32 -14.82 1.84
C PHE A 58 8.96 -16.03 0.98
N ASP A 59 9.81 -16.25 0.00
CA ASP A 59 9.83 -17.49 -0.75
C ASP A 59 10.87 -18.42 -0.14
N THR A 60 10.48 -19.66 0.07
CA THR A 60 11.42 -20.75 0.35
C THR A 60 12.36 -21.03 -0.82
N THR A 61 12.12 -20.45 -2.00
CA THR A 61 12.88 -20.63 -3.24
C THR A 61 13.90 -19.52 -3.53
N GLY A 62 14.05 -18.53 -2.65
CA GLY A 62 15.18 -17.61 -2.71
C GLY A 62 14.92 -16.17 -3.10
N VAL A 63 13.68 -15.72 -3.25
CA VAL A 63 13.38 -14.28 -3.25
C VAL A 63 13.43 -13.79 -1.81
N LYS A 64 14.64 -13.55 -1.33
CA LYS A 64 14.87 -13.11 0.04
C LYS A 64 14.67 -11.62 0.13
N ALA A 65 13.90 -11.19 1.13
CA ALA A 65 14.01 -9.81 1.57
C ALA A 65 15.47 -9.56 1.99
N PRO A 66 16.05 -8.39 1.68
CA PRO A 66 17.43 -8.07 2.04
C PRO A 66 17.72 -8.22 3.54
N LEU A 67 16.68 -8.19 4.36
CA LEU A 67 16.74 -8.24 5.83
C LEU A 67 16.12 -9.50 6.44
N GLU A 68 16.13 -10.62 5.74
CA GLU A 68 15.51 -11.88 6.19
C GLU A 68 15.87 -12.25 7.65
N LYS A 69 17.09 -12.01 8.07
CA LYS A 69 17.51 -12.33 9.44
C LYS A 69 16.91 -11.41 10.49
N ASP A 70 16.67 -10.17 10.12
CA ASP A 70 16.25 -9.10 11.03
C ASP A 70 14.77 -8.78 10.90
N SER A 71 14.14 -9.17 9.78
CA SER A 71 12.72 -8.93 9.52
C SER A 71 11.79 -9.57 10.56
N ARG A 72 12.19 -10.69 11.17
CA ARG A 72 11.43 -11.31 12.30
C ARG A 72 11.32 -10.42 13.55
N TRP A 73 12.06 -9.33 13.62
CA TRP A 73 11.98 -8.34 14.69
C TRP A 73 11.29 -7.04 14.27
N LEU A 74 10.91 -6.95 12.99
CA LEU A 74 10.28 -5.77 12.41
C LEU A 74 8.79 -6.04 12.18
N SER A 75 7.94 -5.23 12.79
CA SER A 75 6.51 -5.21 12.50
C SER A 75 6.25 -4.38 11.23
N ASN A 76 6.87 -4.78 10.10
CA ASN A 76 6.88 -3.97 8.90
C ASN A 76 6.48 -4.80 7.66
N PRO A 77 5.39 -4.45 6.99
CA PRO A 77 4.90 -5.16 5.80
C PRO A 77 5.69 -4.80 4.53
N TYR A 78 6.63 -3.86 4.59
CA TYR A 78 7.27 -3.27 3.43
C TYR A 78 8.76 -3.03 3.64
N VAL A 79 9.54 -3.36 2.62
CA VAL A 79 10.96 -3.02 2.49
C VAL A 79 11.18 -2.39 1.12
N ASN A 80 11.75 -1.19 1.05
CA ASN A 80 11.86 -0.42 -0.20
C ASN A 80 12.66 -1.14 -1.29
N GLU A 81 13.64 -1.95 -0.91
CA GLU A 81 14.47 -2.72 -1.83
C GLU A 81 13.71 -3.89 -2.49
N ASN A 82 12.64 -4.37 -1.87
CA ASN A 82 11.84 -5.45 -2.42
C ASN A 82 10.84 -4.92 -3.45
N LYS A 83 10.84 -5.54 -4.62
CA LYS A 83 9.92 -5.16 -5.72
C LYS A 83 8.95 -6.29 -6.08
N PHE A 84 8.67 -7.17 -5.12
CA PHE A 84 7.70 -8.25 -5.27
C PHE A 84 6.49 -8.03 -4.37
N PHE A 85 5.39 -7.59 -4.96
CA PHE A 85 4.15 -7.21 -4.28
C PHE A 85 3.17 -8.39 -4.24
N THR A 86 2.63 -8.68 -3.07
CA THR A 86 1.65 -9.74 -2.88
C THR A 86 0.27 -9.25 -2.44
N GLY A 87 0.09 -7.94 -2.34
CA GLY A 87 -1.21 -7.31 -2.06
C GLY A 87 -1.10 -6.06 -1.20
N LEU A 88 -2.24 -5.49 -0.88
CA LEU A 88 -2.40 -4.40 0.08
C LEU A 88 -2.92 -4.98 1.39
N THR A 89 -2.22 -4.75 2.48
CA THR A 89 -2.62 -5.09 3.85
C THR A 89 -3.47 -3.98 4.46
N HIS A 90 -4.34 -4.29 5.40
CA HIS A 90 -5.29 -3.32 5.96
C HIS A 90 -5.08 -2.99 7.43
N VAL A 91 -4.27 -3.75 8.14
CA VAL A 91 -3.88 -3.45 9.53
C VAL A 91 -2.40 -3.70 9.69
N ASN A 92 -1.65 -2.68 10.04
CA ASN A 92 -0.19 -2.74 10.12
C ASN A 92 0.31 -2.06 11.38
N LEU A 93 1.43 -2.53 11.87
CA LEU A 93 2.30 -1.83 12.81
C LEU A 93 3.53 -1.30 12.08
N SER A 94 4.26 -0.44 12.73
CA SER A 94 5.62 -0.04 12.37
C SER A 94 6.48 0.00 13.61
N GLY A 95 7.75 -0.34 13.46
CA GLY A 95 8.70 -0.37 14.56
C GLY A 95 9.43 -1.68 14.67
N VAL A 96 10.30 -1.74 15.68
CA VAL A 96 11.06 -2.94 16.06
C VAL A 96 10.31 -3.63 17.20
N GLY A 97 10.19 -4.93 17.13
CA GLY A 97 9.51 -5.72 18.15
C GLY A 97 8.92 -7.00 17.58
N CYS A 98 7.80 -7.44 18.14
CA CYS A 98 7.12 -8.63 17.62
C CYS A 98 6.58 -8.39 16.21
N PRO A 99 6.99 -9.16 15.21
CA PRO A 99 6.45 -9.06 13.87
C PRO A 99 5.02 -9.59 13.86
N GLU A 100 4.05 -8.71 13.92
CA GLU A 100 2.63 -9.03 13.93
C GLU A 100 1.87 -8.15 12.93
N LEU A 101 0.64 -8.55 12.62
CA LEU A 101 -0.23 -7.87 11.67
C LEU A 101 0.30 -7.96 10.23
N GLY A 102 0.12 -6.92 9.41
CA GLY A 102 0.30 -7.04 7.97
C GLY A 102 -0.74 -7.98 7.37
N VAL A 103 -2.00 -7.85 7.79
CA VAL A 103 -3.06 -8.84 7.60
C VAL A 103 -4.17 -8.35 6.69
N ILE A 104 -5.07 -9.26 6.31
CA ILE A 104 -6.20 -9.03 5.40
C ILE A 104 -5.67 -8.47 4.07
N ILE A 105 -4.89 -9.31 3.39
CA ILE A 105 -4.19 -8.90 2.17
C ILE A 105 -5.12 -9.00 0.98
N ALA A 106 -5.36 -7.88 0.31
CA ALA A 106 -6.14 -7.80 -0.91
C ALA A 106 -5.23 -7.68 -2.13
N MET A 107 -5.31 -8.64 -3.06
CA MET A 107 -4.51 -8.67 -4.29
C MET A 107 -5.40 -8.69 -5.53
N PRO A 108 -5.35 -7.65 -6.37
CA PRO A 108 -6.04 -7.66 -7.66
C PRO A 108 -5.24 -8.47 -8.69
N THR A 109 -5.91 -9.32 -9.43
CA THR A 109 -5.31 -10.13 -10.49
C THR A 109 -6.21 -10.19 -11.72
N THR A 110 -5.67 -10.62 -12.86
CA THR A 110 -6.43 -10.85 -14.10
C THR A 110 -6.25 -12.28 -14.58
N GLY A 111 -7.23 -12.79 -15.32
CA GLY A 111 -7.19 -14.11 -15.90
C GLY A 111 -7.40 -15.23 -14.87
N LYS A 112 -6.75 -16.37 -15.09
CA LYS A 112 -6.91 -17.55 -14.21
C LYS A 112 -6.56 -17.24 -12.77
N LEU A 113 -7.46 -17.56 -11.86
CA LEU A 113 -7.24 -17.39 -10.43
C LEU A 113 -6.11 -18.31 -9.93
N GLU A 114 -5.14 -17.72 -9.25
CA GLU A 114 -4.04 -18.39 -8.56
C GLU A 114 -4.10 -18.00 -7.08
N VAL A 115 -3.97 -18.96 -6.19
CA VAL A 115 -4.06 -18.74 -4.74
C VAL A 115 -2.70 -18.76 -4.03
N ASN A 116 -1.67 -19.25 -4.69
CA ASN A 116 -0.32 -19.25 -4.14
C ASN A 116 0.31 -17.86 -4.30
N HIS A 117 0.64 -17.20 -3.18
CA HIS A 117 1.17 -15.83 -3.18
C HIS A 117 2.48 -15.69 -3.99
N LEU A 118 3.30 -16.71 -4.05
CA LEU A 118 4.53 -16.73 -4.86
C LEU A 118 4.22 -16.73 -6.36
N LYS A 119 3.09 -17.32 -6.73
CA LYS A 119 2.63 -17.39 -8.11
C LYS A 119 1.75 -16.21 -8.51
N TYR A 120 0.88 -15.73 -7.61
CA TYR A 120 0.06 -14.55 -7.93
C TYR A 120 0.79 -13.23 -7.70
N GLY A 121 1.86 -13.20 -6.93
CA GLY A 121 2.63 -11.98 -6.72
C GLY A 121 3.10 -11.33 -8.03
N SER A 122 3.35 -10.04 -7.98
CA SER A 122 3.76 -9.23 -9.13
C SER A 122 4.90 -8.30 -8.77
N THR A 123 5.81 -8.09 -9.69
CA THR A 123 6.65 -6.91 -9.63
C THR A 123 5.82 -5.65 -9.84
N TYR A 124 6.30 -4.52 -9.33
CA TYR A 124 5.59 -3.25 -9.46
C TYR A 124 6.53 -2.09 -9.77
N GLN A 125 5.96 -1.04 -10.32
CA GLN A 125 6.64 0.20 -10.70
C GLN A 125 5.72 1.40 -10.49
N LYS A 126 6.19 2.60 -10.81
CA LYS A 126 5.45 3.87 -10.69
C LYS A 126 4.86 4.05 -9.30
N GLU A 127 5.65 3.68 -8.28
CA GLU A 127 5.27 3.82 -6.89
C GLU A 127 5.17 5.29 -6.50
N VAL A 128 4.07 5.64 -5.85
CA VAL A 128 3.84 6.97 -5.27
C VAL A 128 3.35 6.80 -3.84
N ALA A 129 4.08 7.41 -2.91
CA ALA A 129 3.69 7.49 -1.51
C ALA A 129 3.60 8.96 -1.10
N LYS A 130 2.47 9.35 -0.55
CA LYS A 130 2.21 10.68 0.02
C LYS A 130 1.47 10.53 1.34
N ALA A 131 1.44 11.58 2.14
CA ALA A 131 0.64 11.57 3.36
C ALA A 131 -0.81 11.16 3.05
N GLY A 132 -1.27 10.05 3.64
CA GLY A 132 -2.62 9.51 3.46
C GLY A 132 -2.94 8.87 2.09
N TYR A 133 -1.94 8.71 1.22
CA TYR A 133 -2.15 8.13 -0.11
C TYR A 133 -0.99 7.24 -0.53
N TYR A 134 -1.32 6.10 -1.14
CA TYR A 134 -0.37 5.20 -1.75
C TYR A 134 -0.87 4.73 -3.11
N SER A 135 0.03 4.56 -4.08
CA SER A 135 -0.29 3.89 -5.35
C SER A 135 0.93 3.20 -5.95
N ASN A 136 0.68 2.16 -6.74
CA ASN A 136 1.67 1.50 -7.58
C ASN A 136 1.04 0.92 -8.85
N PHE A 137 1.87 0.38 -9.74
CA PHE A 137 1.44 -0.27 -10.96
C PHE A 137 2.01 -1.69 -11.02
N LEU A 138 1.14 -2.69 -10.99
CA LEU A 138 1.48 -4.11 -11.04
C LEU A 138 1.80 -4.52 -12.47
N THR A 139 3.06 -4.88 -12.73
CA THR A 139 3.53 -5.12 -14.11
C THR A 139 2.98 -6.40 -14.71
N LYS A 140 2.78 -7.46 -13.90
CA LYS A 140 2.26 -8.73 -14.34
C LYS A 140 0.83 -8.66 -14.86
N TYR A 141 0.01 -7.79 -14.26
CA TYR A 141 -1.43 -7.73 -14.49
C TYR A 141 -1.87 -6.45 -15.20
N ASN A 142 -0.96 -5.48 -15.42
CA ASN A 142 -1.28 -4.15 -15.92
C ASN A 142 -2.36 -3.44 -15.09
N ILE A 143 -2.27 -3.57 -13.76
CA ILE A 143 -3.24 -2.98 -12.83
C ILE A 143 -2.56 -1.84 -12.07
N LYS A 144 -3.18 -0.65 -12.08
CA LYS A 144 -2.86 0.41 -11.14
C LYS A 144 -3.64 0.20 -9.85
N THR A 145 -2.95 0.25 -8.71
CA THR A 145 -3.58 0.24 -7.39
C THR A 145 -3.47 1.60 -6.74
N GLU A 146 -4.49 2.01 -6.02
CA GLU A 146 -4.52 3.25 -5.24
C GLU A 146 -5.16 2.97 -3.88
N ALA A 147 -4.67 3.61 -2.84
CA ALA A 147 -5.18 3.44 -1.48
C ALA A 147 -5.19 4.77 -0.73
N THR A 148 -6.22 4.96 0.08
CA THR A 148 -6.32 6.02 1.08
C THR A 148 -7.01 5.49 2.32
N ALA A 149 -6.83 6.15 3.47
CA ALA A 149 -7.40 5.71 4.72
C ALA A 149 -7.87 6.89 5.58
N THR A 150 -8.92 6.64 6.34
CA THR A 150 -9.35 7.46 7.48
C THR A 150 -8.90 6.79 8.77
N THR A 151 -9.39 7.26 9.92
CA THR A 151 -9.03 6.68 11.22
C THR A 151 -9.38 5.19 11.33
N ARG A 152 -10.50 4.74 10.73
CA ARG A 152 -11.03 3.38 10.89
C ARG A 152 -11.47 2.72 9.59
N ALA A 153 -11.51 3.44 8.48
CA ALA A 153 -11.92 2.92 7.20
C ALA A 153 -10.87 3.20 6.13
N GLY A 154 -10.73 2.29 5.18
CA GLY A 154 -9.84 2.43 4.05
C GLY A 154 -10.57 2.23 2.74
N ILE A 155 -10.08 2.87 1.70
CA ILE A 155 -10.58 2.71 0.35
C ILE A 155 -9.41 2.32 -0.55
N THR A 156 -9.60 1.25 -1.30
CA THR A 156 -8.70 0.84 -2.39
C THR A 156 -9.41 0.96 -3.72
N ARG A 157 -8.67 1.38 -4.73
CA ARG A 157 -9.13 1.42 -6.11
C ARG A 157 -8.19 0.63 -6.98
N TYR A 158 -8.76 -0.23 -7.80
CA TYR A 158 -8.00 -1.04 -8.75
C TYR A 158 -8.47 -0.73 -10.18
N HIS A 159 -7.52 -0.32 -11.02
CA HIS A 159 -7.78 -0.05 -12.43
C HIS A 159 -7.37 -1.27 -13.24
N PHE A 160 -8.35 -2.09 -13.56
CA PHE A 160 -8.16 -3.31 -14.34
C PHE A 160 -8.09 -3.01 -15.85
N PRO A 161 -7.26 -3.73 -16.61
CA PRO A 161 -7.39 -3.76 -18.06
C PRO A 161 -8.70 -4.48 -18.46
N LYS A 162 -9.04 -4.45 -19.74
CA LYS A 162 -10.19 -5.22 -20.24
C LYS A 162 -9.97 -6.73 -20.01
N GLY A 163 -10.99 -7.45 -19.55
CA GLY A 163 -10.95 -8.89 -19.32
C GLY A 163 -11.48 -9.30 -17.96
N GLU A 164 -11.15 -10.52 -17.56
CA GLU A 164 -11.50 -11.04 -16.23
C GLU A 164 -10.72 -10.29 -15.14
N ALA A 165 -11.45 -9.83 -14.15
CA ALA A 165 -10.91 -9.14 -12.98
C ALA A 165 -11.19 -9.95 -11.72
N ASN A 166 -10.16 -10.22 -10.95
CA ASN A 166 -10.28 -10.94 -9.68
C ASN A 166 -9.74 -10.06 -8.54
N LEU A 167 -10.37 -10.16 -7.39
CA LEU A 167 -9.83 -9.66 -6.13
C LEU A 167 -9.69 -10.83 -5.16
N LEU A 168 -8.44 -11.20 -4.88
CA LEU A 168 -8.11 -12.23 -3.91
C LEU A 168 -7.95 -11.59 -2.54
N ILE A 169 -8.69 -12.08 -1.55
CA ILE A 169 -8.49 -11.74 -0.14
C ILE A 169 -7.75 -12.90 0.53
N ASN A 170 -6.49 -12.67 0.85
CA ASN A 170 -5.67 -13.67 1.52
C ASN A 170 -5.68 -13.44 3.04
N LEU A 171 -6.28 -14.37 3.76
CA LEU A 171 -6.38 -14.34 5.22
C LEU A 171 -5.27 -15.14 5.91
N GLY A 172 -4.57 -16.00 5.18
CA GLY A 172 -3.51 -16.85 5.72
C GLY A 172 -2.12 -16.22 5.70
N LEU A 173 -1.91 -15.18 4.89
CA LEU A 173 -0.63 -14.49 4.77
C LEU A 173 -0.58 -13.27 5.70
N GLY A 174 0.58 -13.03 6.29
CA GLY A 174 0.86 -11.89 7.17
C GLY A 174 2.32 -11.94 7.59
N LEU A 175 2.72 -11.09 8.51
CA LEU A 175 4.08 -11.12 9.09
C LEU A 175 4.31 -12.37 9.95
N THR A 176 3.26 -12.89 10.55
CA THR A 176 3.24 -14.19 11.22
C THR A 176 2.17 -15.08 10.59
N ASN A 177 2.44 -16.37 10.55
CA ASN A 177 1.47 -17.35 10.05
C ASN A 177 0.42 -17.62 11.14
N GLU A 178 -0.70 -16.95 11.02
CA GLU A 178 -1.82 -17.08 11.94
C GLU A 178 -2.61 -18.37 11.69
N LYS A 179 -3.15 -18.93 12.75
CA LYS A 179 -4.11 -20.02 12.68
C LYS A 179 -5.49 -19.50 13.03
N GLY A 180 -6.40 -19.67 12.11
CA GLY A 180 -7.80 -19.31 12.33
C GLY A 180 -8.16 -17.96 11.73
N ALA A 181 -8.82 -18.02 10.61
CA ALA A 181 -9.46 -16.89 9.97
C ALA A 181 -10.82 -17.31 9.46
N MET A 182 -11.77 -16.41 9.41
CA MET A 182 -13.11 -16.64 8.92
C MET A 182 -13.52 -15.51 7.98
N LEU A 183 -14.16 -15.85 6.87
CA LEU A 183 -14.77 -14.91 5.95
C LEU A 183 -16.15 -15.42 5.58
N LYS A 184 -17.14 -14.52 5.62
CA LYS A 184 -18.53 -14.78 5.27
C LYS A 184 -18.99 -13.76 4.25
N PHE A 185 -19.60 -14.22 3.17
CA PHE A 185 -20.32 -13.35 2.25
C PHE A 185 -21.68 -12.99 2.86
N VAL A 186 -21.89 -11.72 3.12
CA VAL A 186 -23.15 -11.18 3.66
C VAL A 186 -24.09 -10.82 2.51
N SER A 187 -23.53 -10.27 1.43
CA SER A 187 -24.25 -9.93 0.21
C SER A 187 -23.32 -10.04 -1.01
N PRO A 188 -23.79 -9.85 -2.23
CA PRO A 188 -22.93 -9.81 -3.43
C PRO A 188 -21.83 -8.74 -3.40
N THR A 189 -21.95 -7.73 -2.54
CA THR A 189 -21.02 -6.60 -2.43
C THR A 189 -20.43 -6.43 -1.03
N GLU A 190 -20.71 -7.38 -0.12
CA GLU A 190 -20.27 -7.28 1.27
C GLU A 190 -19.75 -8.60 1.78
N VAL A 191 -18.59 -8.53 2.41
CA VAL A 191 -17.97 -9.65 3.14
C VAL A 191 -17.62 -9.20 4.56
N GLU A 192 -17.83 -10.10 5.50
CA GLU A 192 -17.39 -9.95 6.89
C GLU A 192 -16.33 -11.00 7.19
N GLY A 193 -15.42 -10.69 8.08
CA GLY A 193 -14.40 -11.65 8.46
C GLY A 193 -13.65 -11.24 9.71
N MET A 194 -12.89 -12.19 10.21
CA MET A 194 -11.98 -12.00 11.34
C MET A 194 -10.71 -12.83 11.12
N ARG A 195 -9.67 -12.37 11.75
CA ARG A 195 -8.37 -13.02 11.83
C ARG A 195 -7.72 -12.75 13.18
#